data_d830256c0097829e9d196d4b7a623d5c
#
_entry.id   d830256c0097829e9d196d4b7a623d5c
#
_cell.length_a   1.000
_cell.length_b   1.000
_cell.length_c   1.000
_cell.angle_alpha   90.00
_cell.angle_beta   90.00
_cell.angle_gamma   90.00
#
_symmetry.space_group_name_H-M   'P 1'
#
loop_
_entity.id
_entity.type
_entity.pdbx_description
1 polymer ?
#
loop_
_entity_poly.entity_id
_entity_poly.type
_entity_poly.pdbx_seq_one_letter_code
_entity_poly.pdbx_strand_id
1 'polypeptide(L)'
;MRKSLLFVWACMGLVCLVSACKTSVKSKEWKLVWVENFDQKNSFDESVWTKIPRGTSDWNNYMSYYDSCYAMQDGNLILRGIANHTQKNDTAPYLAGGVYTKGKKLFTGGRVEIRAKLQAAKGAWPAIWMLPEKAEWPKGGEIDIMERLNHDRIAYQTTHSYYTHVLGIKDNPPHGGINKINPEEYNIYSVDIYPDSLVFAVNHRHTYTYPRIDTDKEGQFPFYQPYYLLIDMQLGGSWVGAVDPKELPVEMWVDWVKYYGKR
;
A
#
# COMPACT_ATOMS: atom_id res chain seq x y z
N MET A 1 27.55 36.65 74.43
CA MET A 1 26.44 35.71 74.26
C MET A 1 25.57 36.25 73.11
N ARG A 2 25.78 35.71 71.88
CA ARG A 2 24.95 36.02 70.72
C ARG A 2 24.35 34.70 70.20
N LYS A 3 23.01 34.59 70.23
CA LYS A 3 22.25 33.46 69.71
C LYS A 3 22.02 33.67 68.22
N SER A 4 22.56 32.73 67.42
CA SER A 4 22.28 32.68 65.97
C SER A 4 20.98 31.91 65.71
N LEU A 5 20.02 32.54 65.06
CA LEU A 5 18.81 31.90 64.54
C LEU A 5 19.14 31.32 63.14
N LEU A 6 19.00 30.03 63.02
CA LEU A 6 19.01 29.34 61.70
C LEU A 6 17.57 29.44 61.11
N PHE A 7 17.47 30.09 59.96
CA PHE A 7 16.27 30.04 59.12
C PHE A 7 16.36 28.86 58.17
N VAL A 8 15.47 27.88 58.34
CA VAL A 8 15.31 26.77 57.42
C VAL A 8 14.29 27.20 56.37
N TRP A 9 14.71 27.36 55.12
CA TRP A 9 13.82 27.54 53.95
C TRP A 9 13.33 26.19 53.48
N ALA A 10 12.05 25.90 53.65
CA ALA A 10 11.40 24.76 53.04
C ALA A 10 10.99 25.13 51.57
N CYS A 11 11.75 24.65 50.61
CA CYS A 11 11.34 24.70 49.20
C CYS A 11 10.20 23.68 48.95
N MET A 12 8.99 24.19 48.88
CA MET A 12 7.83 23.42 48.44
C MET A 12 7.87 23.32 46.91
N GLY A 13 8.38 22.19 46.41
CA GLY A 13 8.40 21.90 44.98
C GLY A 13 6.99 21.59 44.49
N LEU A 14 6.43 22.46 43.68
CA LEU A 14 5.16 22.28 43.00
C LEU A 14 5.40 21.31 41.82
N VAL A 15 5.06 20.03 42.00
CA VAL A 15 5.06 19.03 40.93
C VAL A 15 3.81 19.28 40.05
N CYS A 16 3.98 20.01 38.96
CA CYS A 16 2.99 20.05 37.90
C CYS A 16 2.86 18.70 37.21
N LEU A 17 1.88 17.90 37.59
CA LEU A 17 1.42 16.74 36.86
C LEU A 17 0.81 17.21 35.52
N VAL A 18 1.61 17.23 34.46
CA VAL A 18 1.10 17.38 33.11
C VAL A 18 0.39 16.08 32.76
N SER A 19 -0.93 16.07 32.96
CA SER A 19 -1.80 14.99 32.49
C SER A 19 -1.81 15.07 30.98
N ALA A 20 -0.96 14.24 30.31
CA ALA A 20 -1.02 14.05 28.87
C ALA A 20 -2.36 13.38 28.55
N CYS A 21 -3.32 14.17 28.14
CA CYS A 21 -4.58 13.71 27.60
C CYS A 21 -4.26 12.91 26.31
N LYS A 22 -4.07 11.60 26.44
CA LYS A 22 -4.09 10.68 25.30
C LYS A 22 -5.51 10.71 24.75
N THR A 23 -5.77 11.55 23.78
CA THR A 23 -6.95 11.40 22.92
C THR A 23 -6.82 10.06 22.21
N SER A 24 -7.38 9.02 22.82
CA SER A 24 -7.64 7.78 22.13
C SER A 24 -8.67 8.12 21.05
N VAL A 25 -8.23 8.27 19.81
CA VAL A 25 -9.12 8.20 18.67
C VAL A 25 -9.85 6.87 18.82
N LYS A 26 -11.14 6.90 19.18
CA LYS A 26 -11.99 5.71 19.16
C LYS A 26 -11.89 5.17 17.74
N SER A 27 -11.07 4.15 17.53
CA SER A 27 -11.09 3.38 16.30
C SER A 27 -12.52 2.86 16.17
N LYS A 28 -13.25 3.32 15.16
CA LYS A 28 -14.52 2.71 14.79
C LYS A 28 -14.23 1.23 14.68
N GLU A 29 -14.92 0.40 15.46
CA GLU A 29 -14.63 -1.03 15.51
C GLU A 29 -14.88 -1.65 14.13
N TRP A 30 -13.81 -1.91 13.41
CA TRP A 30 -13.82 -2.67 12.19
C TRP A 30 -14.07 -4.14 12.51
N LYS A 31 -14.95 -4.80 11.79
CA LYS A 31 -15.19 -6.24 11.89
C LYS A 31 -14.51 -6.93 10.71
N LEU A 32 -13.69 -7.96 10.97
CA LEU A 32 -13.14 -8.80 9.91
C LEU A 32 -14.28 -9.45 9.11
N VAL A 33 -14.31 -9.20 7.83
CA VAL A 33 -15.34 -9.68 6.88
C VAL A 33 -14.78 -10.76 5.98
N TRP A 34 -13.52 -10.62 5.57
CA TRP A 34 -12.88 -11.56 4.67
C TRP A 34 -11.37 -11.59 4.90
N VAL A 35 -10.79 -12.76 4.68
CA VAL A 35 -9.35 -12.98 4.74
C VAL A 35 -8.92 -13.92 3.61
N GLU A 36 -7.77 -13.62 3.01
CA GLU A 36 -6.98 -14.50 2.17
C GLU A 36 -5.64 -14.76 2.87
N ASN A 37 -5.31 -16.01 3.13
CA ASN A 37 -4.06 -16.40 3.82
C ASN A 37 -3.08 -17.11 2.89
N PHE A 38 -3.45 -17.31 1.62
CA PHE A 38 -2.64 -18.01 0.63
C PHE A 38 -2.18 -19.43 1.07
N ASP A 39 -3.05 -20.14 1.79
CA ASP A 39 -2.77 -21.49 2.32
C ASP A 39 -2.85 -22.61 1.26
N GLN A 40 -3.24 -22.28 0.04
CA GLN A 40 -3.33 -23.24 -1.08
C GLN A 40 -1.94 -23.72 -1.48
N LYS A 41 -1.82 -25.03 -1.80
CA LYS A 41 -0.50 -25.64 -2.04
C LYS A 41 0.08 -25.40 -3.45
N ASN A 42 -0.77 -25.29 -4.46
CA ASN A 42 -0.32 -25.35 -5.86
C ASN A 42 -0.56 -24.05 -6.64
N SER A 43 -1.60 -23.30 -6.31
CA SER A 43 -1.98 -22.05 -6.96
C SER A 43 -2.82 -21.22 -5.99
N PHE A 44 -2.93 -19.94 -6.23
CA PHE A 44 -3.88 -19.09 -5.52
C PHE A 44 -5.33 -19.43 -5.93
N ASP A 45 -6.30 -19.00 -5.12
CA ASP A 45 -7.73 -19.19 -5.37
C ASP A 45 -8.18 -18.40 -6.61
N GLU A 46 -8.37 -19.10 -7.73
CA GLU A 46 -8.81 -18.48 -8.98
C GLU A 46 -10.26 -17.97 -8.95
N SER A 47 -11.04 -18.30 -7.93
CA SER A 47 -12.37 -17.67 -7.73
C SER A 47 -12.25 -16.23 -7.23
N VAL A 48 -11.11 -15.86 -6.65
CA VAL A 48 -10.80 -14.53 -6.12
C VAL A 48 -9.79 -13.79 -6.99
N TRP A 49 -8.72 -14.47 -7.42
CA TRP A 49 -7.59 -13.87 -8.09
C TRP A 49 -7.48 -14.25 -9.56
N THR A 50 -6.92 -13.36 -10.34
CA THR A 50 -6.55 -13.58 -11.75
C THR A 50 -5.16 -13.00 -11.97
N LYS A 51 -4.33 -13.66 -12.78
CA LYS A 51 -3.05 -13.09 -13.23
C LYS A 51 -3.29 -11.83 -14.04
N ILE A 52 -2.53 -10.77 -13.80
CA ILE A 52 -2.63 -9.51 -14.54
C ILE A 52 -2.10 -9.70 -15.96
N PRO A 53 -2.88 -9.32 -17.00
CA PRO A 53 -2.41 -9.38 -18.38
C PRO A 53 -1.34 -8.33 -18.65
N ARG A 54 -0.47 -8.62 -19.62
CA ARG A 54 0.47 -7.64 -20.16
C ARG A 54 -0.30 -6.48 -20.81
N GLY A 55 0.17 -5.27 -20.58
CA GLY A 55 -0.32 -4.04 -21.19
C GLY A 55 0.80 -3.22 -21.80
N THR A 56 0.52 -1.94 -22.02
CA THR A 56 1.46 -0.98 -22.65
C THR A 56 1.92 0.12 -21.70
N SER A 57 1.41 0.15 -20.48
CA SER A 57 1.82 1.11 -19.46
C SER A 57 3.08 0.62 -18.74
N ASP A 58 3.86 1.53 -18.17
CA ASP A 58 5.10 1.21 -17.44
C ASP A 58 4.88 0.10 -16.40
N TRP A 59 3.77 0.18 -15.64
CA TRP A 59 3.48 -0.76 -14.57
C TRP A 59 3.16 -2.19 -15.04
N ASN A 60 2.68 -2.40 -16.29
CA ASN A 60 2.24 -3.72 -16.76
C ASN A 60 2.89 -4.21 -18.06
N ASN A 61 3.86 -3.48 -18.60
CA ASN A 61 4.51 -3.86 -19.86
C ASN A 61 5.34 -5.16 -19.78
N TYR A 62 5.71 -5.59 -18.58
CA TYR A 62 6.40 -6.85 -18.32
C TYR A 62 5.55 -7.89 -17.61
N MET A 63 4.25 -7.62 -17.34
CA MET A 63 3.35 -8.63 -16.75
C MET A 63 3.30 -9.87 -17.62
N SER A 64 3.29 -11.03 -16.98
CA SER A 64 3.35 -12.33 -17.67
C SER A 64 2.52 -13.38 -16.95
N TYR A 65 1.91 -14.27 -17.73
CA TYR A 65 1.24 -15.47 -17.20
C TYR A 65 2.20 -16.62 -16.91
N TYR A 66 3.49 -16.46 -17.20
CA TYR A 66 4.51 -17.49 -17.03
C TYR A 66 4.63 -17.92 -15.56
N ASP A 67 4.48 -19.22 -15.31
CA ASP A 67 4.36 -19.77 -13.96
C ASP A 67 5.57 -19.48 -13.06
N SER A 68 6.78 -19.35 -13.64
CA SER A 68 7.96 -18.97 -12.85
C SER A 68 7.87 -17.59 -12.18
N CYS A 69 6.95 -16.72 -12.63
CA CYS A 69 6.67 -15.44 -11.99
C CYS A 69 5.79 -15.58 -10.74
N TYR A 70 5.32 -16.79 -10.43
CA TYR A 70 4.39 -17.07 -9.34
C TYR A 70 4.83 -18.27 -8.53
N ALA A 71 4.61 -18.27 -7.22
CA ALA A 71 4.70 -19.45 -6.38
C ALA A 71 3.75 -19.34 -5.18
N MET A 72 3.38 -20.49 -4.64
CA MET A 72 2.73 -20.63 -3.34
C MET A 72 3.71 -21.38 -2.44
N GLN A 73 4.17 -20.73 -1.38
CA GLN A 73 5.16 -21.32 -0.48
C GLN A 73 4.97 -20.80 0.95
N ASP A 74 4.94 -21.71 1.90
CA ASP A 74 4.85 -21.43 3.33
C ASP A 74 3.72 -20.44 3.70
N GLY A 75 2.53 -20.63 3.09
CA GLY A 75 1.39 -19.74 3.30
C GLY A 75 1.57 -18.33 2.70
N ASN A 76 2.38 -18.21 1.65
CA ASN A 76 2.56 -16.96 0.94
C ASN A 76 2.29 -17.11 -0.55
N LEU A 77 1.70 -16.08 -1.15
CA LEU A 77 1.80 -15.83 -2.57
C LEU A 77 3.12 -15.10 -2.85
N ILE A 78 3.94 -15.68 -3.72
CA ILE A 78 5.20 -15.07 -4.16
C ILE A 78 5.03 -14.58 -5.59
N LEU A 79 5.24 -13.29 -5.80
CA LEU A 79 5.27 -12.65 -7.11
C LEU A 79 6.72 -12.29 -7.46
N ARG A 80 7.16 -12.66 -8.65
CA ARG A 80 8.56 -12.51 -9.08
C ARG A 80 8.70 -11.59 -10.26
N GLY A 81 9.77 -10.80 -10.20
CA GLY A 81 10.38 -10.15 -11.36
C GLY A 81 11.62 -10.95 -11.79
N ILE A 82 11.65 -11.42 -13.03
CA ILE A 82 12.73 -12.28 -13.56
C ILE A 82 13.25 -11.79 -14.90
N ALA A 83 14.51 -12.09 -15.21
CA ALA A 83 15.03 -11.94 -16.57
C ALA A 83 14.45 -13.04 -17.48
N ASN A 84 14.10 -12.67 -18.70
CA ASN A 84 13.53 -13.61 -19.67
C ASN A 84 14.64 -14.36 -20.42
N HIS A 85 15.03 -15.53 -19.90
CA HIS A 85 15.99 -16.40 -20.56
C HIS A 85 15.37 -17.59 -21.28
N THR A 86 14.10 -17.91 -21.02
CA THR A 86 13.48 -19.18 -21.41
C THR A 86 12.27 -19.04 -22.32
N GLN A 87 11.56 -17.91 -22.26
CA GLN A 87 10.37 -17.70 -23.09
C GLN A 87 10.74 -17.14 -24.46
N LYS A 88 11.26 -18.01 -25.35
CA LYS A 88 11.79 -17.62 -26.68
C LYS A 88 10.78 -16.90 -27.58
N ASN A 89 9.48 -17.15 -27.39
CA ASN A 89 8.41 -16.51 -28.16
C ASN A 89 7.96 -15.17 -27.56
N ASP A 90 8.48 -14.79 -26.40
CA ASP A 90 8.22 -13.52 -25.73
C ASP A 90 9.46 -12.63 -25.85
N THR A 91 9.35 -11.55 -26.60
CA THR A 91 10.45 -10.63 -26.86
C THR A 91 10.77 -9.67 -25.71
N ALA A 92 9.95 -9.66 -24.66
CA ALA A 92 10.20 -8.82 -23.50
C ALA A 92 11.46 -9.30 -22.75
N PRO A 93 12.39 -8.42 -22.37
CA PRO A 93 13.62 -8.78 -21.69
C PRO A 93 13.40 -9.25 -20.26
N TYR A 94 12.27 -8.88 -19.67
CA TYR A 94 11.88 -9.19 -18.29
C TYR A 94 10.44 -9.71 -18.26
N LEU A 95 10.14 -10.52 -17.24
CA LEU A 95 8.79 -11.03 -16.95
C LEU A 95 8.47 -10.75 -15.48
N ALA A 96 7.24 -10.34 -15.20
CA ALA A 96 6.79 -9.95 -13.89
C ALA A 96 5.46 -10.60 -13.51
N GLY A 97 5.33 -11.01 -12.26
CA GLY A 97 4.10 -11.58 -11.70
C GLY A 97 3.21 -10.52 -11.06
N GLY A 98 1.92 -10.64 -11.30
CA GLY A 98 0.91 -9.81 -10.65
C GLY A 98 -0.45 -10.49 -10.67
N VAL A 99 -1.26 -10.23 -9.64
CA VAL A 99 -2.63 -10.73 -9.49
C VAL A 99 -3.59 -9.61 -9.16
N TYR A 100 -4.85 -9.76 -9.56
CA TYR A 100 -5.90 -8.80 -9.24
C TYR A 100 -7.24 -9.49 -8.99
N THR A 101 -8.13 -8.78 -8.29
CA THR A 101 -9.47 -9.30 -7.95
C THR A 101 -10.59 -8.79 -8.85
N LYS A 102 -10.25 -8.18 -9.99
CA LYS A 102 -11.20 -7.58 -10.95
C LYS A 102 -12.28 -8.57 -11.38
N GLY A 103 -13.53 -8.17 -11.33
CA GLY A 103 -14.68 -9.00 -11.70
C GLY A 103 -15.02 -10.13 -10.71
N LYS A 104 -14.26 -10.27 -9.62
CA LYS A 104 -14.39 -11.38 -8.65
C LYS A 104 -14.62 -10.90 -7.23
N LYS A 105 -13.70 -10.12 -6.65
CA LYS A 105 -13.80 -9.60 -5.29
C LYS A 105 -13.64 -8.09 -5.29
N LEU A 106 -14.64 -7.40 -4.75
CA LEU A 106 -14.66 -5.95 -4.66
C LEU A 106 -14.68 -5.47 -3.21
N PHE A 107 -14.13 -4.30 -3.00
CA PHE A 107 -14.02 -3.64 -1.70
C PHE A 107 -14.74 -2.28 -1.79
N THR A 108 -15.69 -2.05 -0.88
CA THR A 108 -16.47 -0.80 -0.85
C THR A 108 -16.47 -0.26 0.57
N GLY A 109 -15.72 0.81 0.82
CA GLY A 109 -15.52 1.29 2.18
C GLY A 109 -14.76 0.29 3.06
N GLY A 110 -14.62 0.58 4.35
CA GLY A 110 -13.96 -0.33 5.28
C GLY A 110 -12.45 -0.18 5.30
N ARG A 111 -11.75 -1.18 5.87
CA ARG A 111 -10.29 -1.24 5.94
C ARG A 111 -9.77 -2.41 5.12
N VAL A 112 -8.78 -2.16 4.29
CA VAL A 112 -7.99 -3.18 3.59
C VAL A 112 -6.60 -3.17 4.19
N GLU A 113 -6.12 -4.34 4.64
CA GLU A 113 -4.78 -4.55 5.20
C GLU A 113 -4.09 -5.69 4.47
N ILE A 114 -2.83 -5.50 4.13
CA ILE A 114 -2.00 -6.50 3.48
C ILE A 114 -0.69 -6.63 4.24
N ARG A 115 -0.29 -7.86 4.56
CA ARG A 115 1.01 -8.16 5.13
C ARG A 115 1.91 -8.72 4.05
N ALA A 116 2.99 -8.00 3.76
CA ALA A 116 3.93 -8.39 2.70
C ALA A 116 5.38 -8.06 3.08
N LYS A 117 6.30 -8.86 2.53
CA LYS A 117 7.74 -8.62 2.55
C LYS A 117 8.20 -8.37 1.11
N LEU A 118 9.01 -7.35 0.92
CA LEU A 118 9.41 -6.85 -0.38
C LEU A 118 10.93 -6.97 -0.49
N GLN A 119 11.42 -7.75 -1.44
CA GLN A 119 12.82 -7.68 -1.82
C GLN A 119 13.10 -6.39 -2.60
N ALA A 120 14.35 -6.03 -2.70
CA ALA A 120 14.83 -4.85 -3.40
C ALA A 120 15.69 -5.25 -4.59
N ALA A 121 15.53 -4.55 -5.70
CA ALA A 121 16.41 -4.62 -6.86
C ALA A 121 16.31 -3.31 -7.63
N LYS A 122 17.37 -2.92 -8.33
CA LYS A 122 17.33 -1.76 -9.20
C LYS A 122 16.33 -1.97 -10.34
N GLY A 123 15.38 -1.06 -10.46
CA GLY A 123 14.26 -1.14 -11.38
C GLY A 123 13.09 -1.98 -10.88
N ALA A 124 13.11 -2.51 -9.65
CA ALA A 124 11.95 -3.17 -9.05
C ALA A 124 10.98 -2.13 -8.45
N TRP A 125 9.69 -2.39 -8.68
CA TRP A 125 8.60 -1.53 -8.27
C TRP A 125 7.40 -2.37 -7.79
N PRO A 126 7.51 -3.11 -6.67
CA PRO A 126 6.37 -3.80 -6.09
C PRO A 126 5.30 -2.83 -5.65
N ALA A 127 4.03 -3.17 -5.97
CA ALA A 127 2.87 -2.35 -5.66
C ALA A 127 1.70 -3.16 -5.10
N ILE A 128 0.93 -2.52 -4.21
CA ILE A 128 -0.37 -2.94 -3.69
C ILE A 128 -1.30 -1.75 -3.84
N TRP A 129 -2.30 -1.86 -4.70
CA TRP A 129 -3.10 -0.72 -5.11
C TRP A 129 -4.50 -1.12 -5.54
N MET A 130 -5.38 -0.15 -5.75
CA MET A 130 -6.78 -0.41 -6.05
C MET A 130 -7.28 0.50 -7.18
N LEU A 131 -8.05 -0.09 -8.08
CA LEU A 131 -8.75 0.63 -9.15
C LEU A 131 -10.26 0.41 -9.06
N PRO A 132 -11.07 1.37 -9.54
CA PRO A 132 -12.51 1.24 -9.57
C PRO A 132 -12.95 0.17 -10.57
N GLU A 133 -14.02 -0.57 -10.23
CA GLU A 133 -14.52 -1.65 -11.08
C GLU A 133 -15.07 -1.15 -12.41
N LYS A 134 -15.75 0.00 -12.44
CA LYS A 134 -16.49 0.47 -13.62
C LYS A 134 -16.06 1.83 -14.13
N ALA A 135 -15.50 2.68 -13.30
CA ALA A 135 -15.15 4.03 -13.73
C ALA A 135 -13.79 4.06 -14.43
N GLU A 136 -13.67 4.93 -15.43
CA GLU A 136 -12.41 5.12 -16.15
C GLU A 136 -11.37 5.88 -15.30
N TRP A 137 -10.12 5.51 -15.50
CA TRP A 137 -8.99 6.23 -14.93
C TRP A 137 -8.72 7.55 -15.66
N PRO A 138 -8.38 8.66 -14.98
CA PRO A 138 -8.26 8.81 -13.52
C PRO A 138 -9.55 9.28 -12.83
N LYS A 139 -10.68 9.40 -13.54
CA LYS A 139 -11.95 9.92 -13.00
C LYS A 139 -12.51 9.06 -11.87
N GLY A 140 -12.31 7.76 -11.96
CA GLY A 140 -12.73 6.82 -10.93
C GLY A 140 -11.85 6.78 -9.69
N GLY A 141 -10.69 7.43 -9.72
CA GLY A 141 -9.69 7.39 -8.66
C GLY A 141 -8.81 6.14 -8.69
N GLU A 142 -7.68 6.21 -7.98
CA GLU A 142 -6.73 5.14 -7.73
C GLU A 142 -6.21 5.29 -6.30
N ILE A 143 -6.04 4.18 -5.60
CA ILE A 143 -5.61 4.14 -4.20
C ILE A 143 -4.36 3.27 -4.11
N ASP A 144 -3.19 3.90 -3.98
CA ASP A 144 -1.93 3.19 -3.84
C ASP A 144 -1.65 2.93 -2.36
N ILE A 145 -1.99 1.72 -1.92
CA ILE A 145 -1.83 1.31 -0.53
C ILE A 145 -0.34 1.17 -0.18
N MET A 146 0.47 0.76 -1.15
CA MET A 146 1.91 0.63 -1.00
C MET A 146 2.58 0.58 -2.37
N GLU A 147 3.61 1.39 -2.54
CA GLU A 147 4.59 1.26 -3.60
C GLU A 147 6.00 1.36 -3.00
N ARG A 148 6.95 0.60 -3.53
CA ARG A 148 8.36 0.69 -3.17
C ARG A 148 9.22 0.77 -4.43
N LEU A 149 10.21 1.63 -4.44
CA LEU A 149 11.09 1.81 -5.59
C LEU A 149 12.51 1.34 -5.26
N ASN A 150 13.07 0.52 -6.14
CA ASN A 150 14.47 0.12 -6.04
C ASN A 150 14.83 -0.42 -4.63
N HIS A 151 15.82 0.21 -3.99
CA HIS A 151 16.30 -0.13 -2.66
C HIS A 151 15.75 0.78 -1.55
N ASP A 152 14.71 1.54 -1.81
CA ASP A 152 14.14 2.46 -0.84
C ASP A 152 13.73 1.74 0.44
N ARG A 153 13.95 2.40 1.58
CA ARG A 153 13.58 1.92 2.91
C ARG A 153 12.27 2.56 3.41
N ILE A 154 11.47 3.00 2.47
CA ILE A 154 10.16 3.64 2.67
C ILE A 154 9.13 3.00 1.75
N ALA A 155 7.85 3.11 2.13
CA ALA A 155 6.72 2.90 1.25
C ALA A 155 6.13 4.25 0.88
N TYR A 156 5.77 4.39 -0.38
CA TYR A 156 4.95 5.48 -0.92
C TYR A 156 3.50 5.05 -0.83
N GLN A 157 2.64 5.96 -0.40
CA GLN A 157 1.19 5.79 -0.37
C GLN A 157 0.58 7.00 -1.05
N THR A 158 -0.23 6.80 -2.08
CA THR A 158 -0.65 7.88 -2.99
C THR A 158 -2.13 7.76 -3.31
N THR A 159 -2.72 8.84 -3.77
CA THR A 159 -4.09 8.91 -4.24
C THR A 159 -4.13 9.64 -5.56
N HIS A 160 -4.59 8.96 -6.63
CA HIS A 160 -4.79 9.59 -7.92
C HIS A 160 -6.28 9.78 -8.22
N SER A 161 -6.62 10.90 -8.85
CA SER A 161 -7.95 11.24 -9.29
C SER A 161 -7.87 12.26 -10.44
N TYR A 162 -9.00 12.62 -11.02
CA TYR A 162 -9.01 13.71 -12.01
C TYR A 162 -8.42 15.01 -11.42
N TYR A 163 -8.75 15.31 -10.18
CA TYR A 163 -8.27 16.48 -9.44
C TYR A 163 -6.74 16.48 -9.27
N THR A 164 -6.17 15.36 -8.82
CA THR A 164 -4.72 15.28 -8.53
C THR A 164 -3.89 15.05 -9.79
N HIS A 165 -4.40 14.28 -10.75
CA HIS A 165 -3.65 13.88 -11.94
C HIS A 165 -3.84 14.85 -13.12
N VAL A 166 -5.09 15.19 -13.47
CA VAL A 166 -5.38 16.04 -14.65
C VAL A 166 -5.32 17.51 -14.29
N LEU A 167 -5.94 17.93 -13.18
CA LEU A 167 -5.86 19.33 -12.74
C LEU A 167 -4.55 19.67 -12.05
N GLY A 168 -3.73 18.67 -11.68
CA GLY A 168 -2.41 18.85 -11.08
C GLY A 168 -2.45 19.41 -9.64
N ILE A 169 -3.60 19.37 -8.95
CA ILE A 169 -3.75 19.91 -7.61
C ILE A 169 -3.34 18.81 -6.60
N LYS A 170 -2.09 18.85 -6.14
CA LYS A 170 -1.47 17.78 -5.35
C LYS A 170 -1.25 18.10 -3.88
N ASP A 171 -1.36 19.37 -3.50
CA ASP A 171 -1.01 19.85 -2.18
C ASP A 171 -2.21 20.32 -1.34
N ASN A 172 -3.39 20.41 -1.93
CA ASN A 172 -4.62 20.84 -1.26
C ASN A 172 -5.82 19.93 -1.57
N PRO A 173 -6.02 18.84 -0.81
CA PRO A 173 -5.14 18.31 0.25
C PRO A 173 -3.92 17.59 -0.33
N PRO A 174 -2.87 17.31 0.47
CA PRO A 174 -1.74 16.48 0.02
C PRO A 174 -2.26 15.11 -0.47
N HIS A 175 -1.83 14.72 -1.69
CA HIS A 175 -2.33 13.51 -2.35
C HIS A 175 -1.53 12.26 -2.03
N GLY A 176 -0.49 12.35 -1.22
CA GLY A 176 0.35 11.22 -0.86
C GLY A 176 1.24 11.49 0.35
N GLY A 177 1.82 10.42 0.84
CA GLY A 177 2.77 10.43 1.95
C GLY A 177 3.71 9.24 1.89
N ILE A 178 4.74 9.28 2.72
CA ILE A 178 5.73 8.21 2.85
C ILE A 178 5.82 7.74 4.29
N ASN A 179 6.15 6.47 4.49
CA ASN A 179 6.44 5.93 5.81
C ASN A 179 7.60 4.93 5.75
N LYS A 180 8.34 4.80 6.85
CA LYS A 180 9.43 3.83 6.96
C LYS A 180 8.90 2.40 6.96
N ILE A 181 9.60 1.51 6.25
CA ILE A 181 9.41 0.08 6.29
C ILE A 181 10.62 -0.60 6.94
N ASN A 182 10.43 -1.82 7.43
CA ASN A 182 11.53 -2.73 7.67
C ASN A 182 11.74 -3.57 6.39
N PRO A 183 12.76 -3.29 5.56
CA PRO A 183 12.88 -3.91 4.25
C PRO A 183 13.20 -5.41 4.29
N GLU A 184 13.71 -5.92 5.43
CA GLU A 184 14.08 -7.32 5.59
C GLU A 184 12.93 -8.17 6.17
N GLU A 185 11.83 -7.52 6.61
CA GLU A 185 10.74 -8.17 7.33
C GLU A 185 9.38 -7.94 6.65
N TYR A 186 8.38 -8.65 7.13
CA TYR A 186 7.01 -8.34 6.76
C TYR A 186 6.56 -7.01 7.36
N ASN A 187 5.90 -6.21 6.55
CA ASN A 187 5.22 -5.01 6.99
C ASN A 187 3.73 -5.13 6.70
N ILE A 188 2.92 -4.39 7.46
CA ILE A 188 1.47 -4.29 7.24
C ILE A 188 1.18 -2.95 6.58
N TYR A 189 0.59 -2.98 5.41
CA TYR A 189 0.17 -1.81 4.65
C TYR A 189 -1.34 -1.73 4.68
N SER A 190 -1.90 -0.55 4.92
CA SER A 190 -3.35 -0.41 5.06
C SER A 190 -3.90 0.90 4.54
N VAL A 191 -5.18 0.84 4.13
CA VAL A 191 -6.04 1.99 3.87
C VAL A 191 -7.38 1.80 4.54
N ASP A 192 -7.86 2.83 5.24
CA ASP A 192 -9.24 2.96 5.68
C ASP A 192 -10.00 3.81 4.67
N ILE A 193 -11.07 3.29 4.11
CA ILE A 193 -11.90 3.96 3.13
C ILE A 193 -13.19 4.40 3.83
N TYR A 194 -13.28 5.69 4.13
CA TYR A 194 -14.47 6.33 4.68
C TYR A 194 -15.26 7.07 3.60
N PRO A 195 -16.53 7.44 3.82
CA PRO A 195 -17.30 8.24 2.88
C PRO A 195 -16.70 9.61 2.60
N ASP A 196 -15.87 10.11 3.51
CA ASP A 196 -15.31 11.46 3.53
C ASP A 196 -13.78 11.52 3.59
N SER A 197 -13.10 10.38 3.65
CA SER A 197 -11.65 10.36 3.74
C SER A 197 -11.05 8.99 3.42
N LEU A 198 -9.80 8.99 2.97
CA LEU A 198 -8.91 7.83 2.96
C LEU A 198 -7.83 8.04 4.02
N VAL A 199 -7.58 7.02 4.85
CA VAL A 199 -6.54 7.08 5.90
C VAL A 199 -5.54 5.96 5.67
N PHE A 200 -4.28 6.34 5.45
CA PHE A 200 -3.21 5.41 5.11
C PHE A 200 -2.29 5.17 6.30
N ALA A 201 -1.81 3.92 6.42
CA ALA A 201 -0.85 3.56 7.47
C ALA A 201 0.11 2.45 7.01
N VAL A 202 1.30 2.42 7.63
CA VAL A 202 2.28 1.34 7.55
C VAL A 202 2.58 0.86 8.97
N ASN A 203 2.47 -0.45 9.23
CA ASN A 203 2.66 -1.05 10.55
C ASN A 203 1.83 -0.33 11.64
N HIS A 204 0.56 -0.01 11.29
CA HIS A 204 -0.38 0.73 12.14
C HIS A 204 0.07 2.17 12.50
N ARG A 205 1.12 2.68 11.86
CA ARG A 205 1.54 4.08 11.99
C ARG A 205 0.91 4.89 10.89
N HIS A 206 0.17 5.91 11.24
CA HIS A 206 -0.46 6.83 10.30
C HIS A 206 0.59 7.43 9.35
N THR A 207 0.29 7.44 8.05
CA THR A 207 1.10 8.09 7.02
C THR A 207 0.50 9.43 6.64
N TYR A 208 -0.71 9.41 6.09
CA TYR A 208 -1.45 10.63 5.76
C TYR A 208 -2.96 10.32 5.66
N THR A 209 -3.75 11.39 5.60
CA THR A 209 -5.18 11.32 5.35
C THR A 209 -5.51 12.17 4.13
N TYR A 210 -6.23 11.58 3.16
CA TYR A 210 -6.80 12.32 2.04
C TYR A 210 -8.28 12.60 2.31
N PRO A 211 -8.64 13.82 2.75
CA PRO A 211 -10.02 14.17 3.06
C PRO A 211 -10.79 14.56 1.81
N ARG A 212 -12.09 14.32 1.82
CA ARG A 212 -13.02 15.04 0.95
C ARG A 212 -13.09 16.48 1.40
N ILE A 213 -12.85 17.42 0.51
CA ILE A 213 -12.91 18.84 0.77
C ILE A 213 -14.07 19.48 0.01
N ASP A 214 -14.54 20.63 0.49
CA ASP A 214 -15.47 21.48 -0.23
C ASP A 214 -14.71 22.25 -1.32
N THR A 215 -15.04 21.98 -2.59
CA THR A 215 -14.37 22.60 -3.74
C THR A 215 -15.26 22.51 -4.99
N ASP A 216 -15.15 23.49 -5.86
CA ASP A 216 -15.78 23.53 -7.19
C ASP A 216 -15.00 22.70 -8.26
N LYS A 217 -13.85 22.13 -7.89
CA LYS A 217 -12.99 21.38 -8.81
C LYS A 217 -13.45 19.93 -8.94
N GLU A 218 -13.54 19.47 -10.19
CA GLU A 218 -14.01 18.13 -10.54
C GLU A 218 -13.07 17.02 -9.98
N GLY A 219 -13.69 15.93 -9.51
CA GLY A 219 -13.00 14.67 -9.26
C GLY A 219 -12.08 14.67 -8.04
N GLN A 220 -12.34 15.56 -7.06
CA GLN A 220 -11.50 15.62 -5.85
C GLN A 220 -11.62 14.34 -5.01
N PHE A 221 -12.80 13.75 -4.84
CA PHE A 221 -13.00 12.57 -4.00
C PHE A 221 -13.92 11.53 -4.65
N PRO A 222 -13.45 10.72 -5.62
CA PRO A 222 -14.26 9.70 -6.28
C PRO A 222 -14.33 8.34 -5.52
N PHE A 223 -13.84 8.24 -4.28
CA PHE A 223 -13.55 6.99 -3.56
C PHE A 223 -14.75 6.36 -2.84
N TYR A 224 -15.96 6.54 -3.35
CA TYR A 224 -17.21 6.02 -2.77
C TYR A 224 -17.80 4.81 -3.53
N GLN A 225 -17.06 4.27 -4.49
CA GLN A 225 -17.48 3.18 -5.38
C GLN A 225 -16.73 1.87 -5.08
N PRO A 226 -17.16 0.72 -5.65
CA PRO A 226 -16.43 -0.53 -5.51
C PRO A 226 -15.07 -0.50 -6.23
N TYR A 227 -14.02 -0.97 -5.54
CA TYR A 227 -12.66 -1.10 -6.03
C TYR A 227 -12.24 -2.57 -6.07
N TYR A 228 -11.44 -2.95 -7.05
CA TYR A 228 -10.70 -4.21 -7.03
C TYR A 228 -9.25 -3.97 -6.60
N LEU A 229 -8.64 -4.98 -6.00
CA LEU A 229 -7.26 -4.94 -5.51
C LEU A 229 -6.31 -5.52 -6.56
N LEU A 230 -5.15 -4.87 -6.73
CA LEU A 230 -4.02 -5.33 -7.52
C LEU A 230 -2.82 -5.50 -6.59
N ILE A 231 -2.06 -6.57 -6.79
CA ILE A 231 -0.80 -6.86 -6.10
C ILE A 231 0.18 -7.34 -7.16
N ASP A 232 1.28 -6.65 -7.36
CA ASP A 232 2.19 -6.97 -8.45
C ASP A 232 3.64 -6.58 -8.17
N MET A 233 4.55 -7.29 -8.84
CA MET A 233 5.97 -6.99 -8.87
C MET A 233 6.29 -6.33 -10.20
N GLN A 234 6.10 -5.03 -10.29
CA GLN A 234 6.40 -4.25 -11.50
C GLN A 234 7.91 -4.11 -11.70
N LEU A 235 8.34 -3.98 -12.94
CA LEU A 235 9.74 -3.83 -13.32
C LEU A 235 9.93 -2.70 -14.33
N GLY A 236 10.91 -1.85 -14.09
CA GLY A 236 11.23 -0.74 -14.99
C GLY A 236 10.15 0.34 -15.04
N GLY A 237 10.36 1.34 -15.87
CA GLY A 237 9.43 2.43 -16.08
C GLY A 237 10.04 3.80 -15.81
N SER A 238 9.29 4.84 -16.15
CA SER A 238 9.75 6.23 -16.07
C SER A 238 10.04 6.69 -14.63
N TRP A 239 9.31 6.14 -13.66
CA TRP A 239 9.46 6.52 -12.26
C TRP A 239 10.59 5.76 -11.55
N VAL A 240 10.68 4.44 -11.74
CA VAL A 240 11.67 3.61 -11.05
C VAL A 240 13.00 3.50 -11.79
N GLY A 241 13.00 3.78 -13.10
CA GLY A 241 14.18 3.70 -13.96
C GLY A 241 14.40 2.32 -14.57
N ALA A 242 15.58 2.11 -15.15
CA ALA A 242 15.93 0.87 -15.84
C ALA A 242 16.21 -0.28 -14.86
N VAL A 243 15.81 -1.48 -15.25
CA VAL A 243 16.09 -2.72 -14.51
C VAL A 243 17.58 -3.10 -14.63
N ASP A 244 18.21 -3.48 -13.52
CA ASP A 244 19.50 -4.17 -13.55
C ASP A 244 19.26 -5.69 -13.54
N PRO A 245 19.52 -6.41 -14.64
CA PRO A 245 19.26 -7.85 -14.70
C PRO A 245 20.14 -8.68 -13.75
N LYS A 246 21.22 -8.10 -13.21
CA LYS A 246 22.10 -8.79 -12.25
C LYS A 246 21.48 -8.89 -10.84
N GLU A 247 20.50 -8.07 -10.56
CA GLU A 247 19.77 -8.06 -9.29
C GLU A 247 18.47 -8.90 -9.36
N LEU A 248 18.20 -9.57 -10.49
CA LEU A 248 17.07 -10.47 -10.63
C LEU A 248 17.49 -11.94 -10.34
N PRO A 249 16.59 -12.80 -9.83
CA PRO A 249 15.17 -12.50 -9.56
C PRO A 249 14.94 -11.64 -8.34
N VAL A 250 13.84 -10.89 -8.33
CA VAL A 250 13.34 -10.11 -7.20
C VAL A 250 11.94 -10.58 -6.82
N GLU A 251 11.62 -10.65 -5.53
CA GLU A 251 10.40 -11.26 -5.03
C GLU A 251 9.62 -10.33 -4.11
N MET A 252 8.30 -10.41 -4.22
CA MET A 252 7.32 -9.90 -3.27
C MET A 252 6.59 -11.08 -2.64
N TRP A 253 6.64 -11.19 -1.32
CA TRP A 253 6.01 -12.24 -0.53
C TRP A 253 4.78 -11.67 0.16
N VAL A 254 3.60 -12.17 -0.18
CA VAL A 254 2.31 -11.74 0.40
C VAL A 254 1.80 -12.83 1.31
N ASP A 255 1.76 -12.55 2.61
CA ASP A 255 1.34 -13.49 3.66
C ASP A 255 -0.19 -13.54 3.76
N TRP A 256 -0.85 -12.38 3.85
CA TRP A 256 -2.29 -12.33 3.88
C TRP A 256 -2.85 -10.99 3.39
N VAL A 257 -4.12 -11.04 2.98
CA VAL A 257 -4.98 -9.87 2.73
C VAL A 257 -6.19 -9.96 3.64
N LYS A 258 -6.50 -8.90 4.38
CA LYS A 258 -7.65 -8.79 5.27
C LYS A 258 -8.53 -7.62 4.89
N TYR A 259 -9.83 -7.86 4.88
CA TYR A 259 -10.83 -6.84 4.68
C TYR A 259 -11.78 -6.75 5.87
N TYR A 260 -11.95 -5.55 6.36
CA TYR A 260 -12.81 -5.24 7.50
C TYR A 260 -13.91 -4.30 7.03
N GLY A 261 -15.16 -4.64 7.34
CA GLY A 261 -16.33 -3.80 7.12
C GLY A 261 -16.74 -3.04 8.39
N LYS A 262 -17.70 -2.14 8.26
CA LYS A 262 -18.38 -1.54 9.42
C LYS A 262 -19.25 -2.59 10.10
N ARG A 263 -19.33 -2.52 11.43
CA ARG A 263 -20.40 -3.19 12.18
C ARG A 263 -21.75 -2.61 11.83
#